data_d4c7ee5e9cbfd51c02d6aaba21df2473
#
_entry.id   d4c7ee5e9cbfd51c02d6aaba21df2473
#
_cell.length_a   1.000
_cell.length_b   1.000
_cell.length_c   1.000
_cell.angle_alpha   90.00
_cell.angle_beta   90.00
_cell.angle_gamma   90.00
#
_symmetry.space_group_name_H-M   'P 1'
#
loop_
_entity.id
_entity.type
_entity.pdbx_description
1 polymer ?
#
loop_
_entity_poly.entity_id
_entity_poly.type
_entity_poly.pdbx_seq_one_letter_code
_entity_poly.pdbx_strand_id
1 'polypeptide(L)'
;MQTLEFDRESADWVRSLKAGGDDHRAAVARLHALLLGVARGEAARRRATLPSRGIEEVDDLCVQAANDALTAVLAKLDGFRGTARFTTWASKFVILEVSSALRRHAWRHRKVELDDSVWDRLPDTAPPALQRLQNAELLAILRRAVHEQLTERQRLVFQSVTMEDVPIDVLAERLGSTRGAIYKMLHDARGKLRRALADAGYEENVA
;
A
#
# COMPACT_ATOMS: atom_id res chain seq x y z
N MET A 1 -11.66 31.00 -12.35
CA MET A 1 -12.16 29.62 -12.60
C MET A 1 -11.39 29.11 -13.80
N GLN A 2 -10.28 28.39 -13.59
CA GLN A 2 -9.49 27.82 -14.70
C GLN A 2 -10.31 26.69 -15.33
N THR A 3 -10.68 26.87 -16.59
CA THR A 3 -11.25 25.81 -17.42
C THR A 3 -10.15 24.74 -17.57
N LEU A 4 -10.33 23.58 -16.92
CA LEU A 4 -9.44 22.43 -17.08
C LEU A 4 -9.61 21.92 -18.51
N GLU A 5 -8.65 22.21 -19.37
CA GLU A 5 -8.62 21.74 -20.75
C GLU A 5 -8.18 20.28 -20.73
N PHE A 6 -9.12 19.35 -20.74
CA PHE A 6 -8.84 17.92 -20.89
C PHE A 6 -8.28 17.67 -22.28
N ASP A 7 -7.31 16.75 -22.40
CA ASP A 7 -7.00 16.19 -23.71
C ASP A 7 -8.27 15.51 -24.28
N ARG A 8 -8.35 15.44 -25.61
CA ARG A 8 -9.55 14.98 -26.33
C ARG A 8 -10.01 13.59 -25.86
N GLU A 9 -9.06 12.68 -25.64
CA GLU A 9 -9.35 11.32 -25.21
C GLU A 9 -9.95 11.32 -23.79
N SER A 10 -9.36 12.09 -22.87
CA SER A 10 -9.87 12.23 -21.48
C SER A 10 -11.25 12.86 -21.45
N ALA A 11 -11.51 13.87 -22.31
CA ALA A 11 -12.83 14.49 -22.42
C ALA A 11 -13.89 13.50 -22.94
N ASP A 12 -13.52 12.65 -23.89
CA ASP A 12 -14.41 11.61 -24.42
C ASP A 12 -14.74 10.55 -23.37
N TRP A 13 -13.74 10.12 -22.58
CA TRP A 13 -13.97 9.22 -21.46
C TRP A 13 -14.95 9.78 -20.43
N VAL A 14 -14.72 10.99 -19.96
CA VAL A 14 -15.59 11.63 -18.95
C VAL A 14 -17.00 11.82 -19.48
N ARG A 15 -17.16 12.26 -20.76
CA ARG A 15 -18.45 12.45 -21.41
C ARG A 15 -19.21 11.13 -21.49
N SER A 16 -18.58 10.07 -22.01
CA SER A 16 -19.21 8.76 -22.20
C SER A 16 -19.59 8.12 -20.85
N LEU A 17 -18.75 8.25 -19.82
CA LEU A 17 -19.06 7.73 -18.49
C LEU A 17 -20.15 8.53 -17.75
N LYS A 18 -20.36 9.80 -18.11
CA LYS A 18 -21.47 10.63 -17.59
C LYS A 18 -22.74 10.55 -18.45
N ALA A 19 -22.67 9.95 -19.62
CA ALA A 19 -23.83 9.75 -20.48
C ALA A 19 -24.84 8.79 -19.84
N GLY A 20 -26.01 8.66 -20.44
CA GLY A 20 -27.02 7.66 -20.08
C GLY A 20 -27.04 6.50 -21.07
N GLY A 21 -27.79 5.46 -20.75
CA GLY A 21 -28.14 4.41 -21.69
C GLY A 21 -26.96 3.55 -22.17
N ASP A 22 -26.95 3.28 -23.47
CA ASP A 22 -26.00 2.36 -24.11
C ASP A 22 -24.56 2.92 -24.12
N ASP A 23 -24.41 4.22 -24.31
CA ASP A 23 -23.08 4.87 -24.31
C ASP A 23 -22.39 4.72 -22.97
N HIS A 24 -23.13 4.89 -21.89
CA HIS A 24 -22.61 4.65 -20.54
C HIS A 24 -22.18 3.19 -20.36
N ARG A 25 -23.05 2.23 -20.73
CA ARG A 25 -22.73 0.80 -20.60
C ARG A 25 -21.49 0.41 -21.38
N ALA A 26 -21.38 0.91 -22.63
CA ALA A 26 -20.21 0.66 -23.47
C ALA A 26 -18.93 1.27 -22.88
N ALA A 27 -19.00 2.51 -22.34
CA ALA A 27 -17.87 3.16 -21.70
C ALA A 27 -17.41 2.40 -20.41
N VAL A 28 -18.36 1.97 -19.59
CA VAL A 28 -18.08 1.15 -18.38
C VAL A 28 -17.42 -0.17 -18.75
N ALA A 29 -17.93 -0.89 -19.75
CA ALA A 29 -17.32 -2.14 -20.20
C ALA A 29 -15.90 -1.94 -20.73
N ARG A 30 -15.68 -0.88 -21.52
CA ARG A 30 -14.35 -0.51 -22.03
C ARG A 30 -13.38 -0.13 -20.89
N LEU A 31 -13.85 0.62 -19.90
CA LEU A 31 -13.05 0.98 -18.72
C LEU A 31 -12.69 -0.26 -17.91
N HIS A 32 -13.64 -1.15 -17.66
CA HIS A 32 -13.38 -2.40 -16.95
C HIS A 32 -12.33 -3.25 -17.67
N ALA A 33 -12.43 -3.41 -18.99
CA ALA A 33 -11.43 -4.15 -19.77
C ALA A 33 -10.02 -3.54 -19.66
N LEU A 34 -9.92 -2.21 -19.67
CA LEU A 34 -8.67 -1.48 -19.46
C LEU A 34 -8.10 -1.76 -18.07
N LEU A 35 -8.92 -1.61 -17.02
CA LEU A 35 -8.51 -1.83 -15.64
C LEU A 35 -8.06 -3.28 -15.40
N LEU A 36 -8.78 -4.25 -15.96
CA LEU A 36 -8.40 -5.67 -15.87
C LEU A 36 -7.07 -5.96 -16.57
N GLY A 37 -6.84 -5.36 -17.75
CA GLY A 37 -5.54 -5.45 -18.43
C GLY A 37 -4.40 -4.89 -17.60
N VAL A 38 -4.61 -3.75 -16.95
CA VAL A 38 -3.62 -3.14 -16.04
C VAL A 38 -3.39 -4.02 -14.80
N ALA A 39 -4.46 -4.58 -14.20
CA ALA A 39 -4.36 -5.49 -13.05
C ALA A 39 -3.50 -6.72 -13.36
N ARG A 40 -3.79 -7.38 -14.50
CA ARG A 40 -3.03 -8.55 -14.97
C ARG A 40 -1.56 -8.21 -15.27
N GLY A 41 -1.30 -7.06 -15.89
CA GLY A 41 0.06 -6.57 -16.15
C GLY A 41 0.83 -6.32 -14.85
N GLU A 42 0.19 -5.75 -13.82
CA GLU A 42 0.81 -5.53 -12.52
C GLU A 42 1.08 -6.84 -11.78
N ALA A 43 0.13 -7.76 -11.79
CA ALA A 43 0.30 -9.10 -11.22
C ALA A 43 1.45 -9.87 -11.88
N ALA A 44 1.57 -9.79 -13.22
CA ALA A 44 2.66 -10.41 -13.97
C ALA A 44 4.03 -9.85 -13.59
N ARG A 45 4.15 -8.53 -13.41
CA ARG A 45 5.39 -7.88 -12.95
C ARG A 45 5.81 -8.35 -11.56
N ARG A 46 4.85 -8.61 -10.67
CA ARG A 46 5.10 -9.06 -9.29
C ARG A 46 5.19 -10.57 -9.13
N ARG A 47 5.07 -11.33 -10.21
CA ARG A 47 5.02 -12.80 -10.18
C ARG A 47 6.23 -13.44 -9.52
N ALA A 48 7.42 -12.83 -9.64
CA ALA A 48 8.64 -13.32 -9.00
C ALA A 48 8.58 -13.30 -7.45
N THR A 49 7.69 -12.49 -6.88
CA THR A 49 7.50 -12.34 -5.42
C THR A 49 6.32 -13.15 -4.89
N LEU A 50 5.55 -13.81 -5.78
CA LEU A 50 4.38 -14.60 -5.42
C LEU A 50 4.75 -16.08 -5.30
N PRO A 51 4.12 -16.82 -4.35
CA PRO A 51 4.26 -18.27 -4.27
C PRO A 51 3.84 -18.93 -5.60
N SER A 52 4.53 -19.96 -6.03
CA SER A 52 4.32 -20.65 -7.33
C SER A 52 2.96 -21.36 -7.46
N ARG A 53 2.16 -21.42 -6.41
CA ARG A 53 0.83 -22.03 -6.37
C ARG A 53 -0.25 -20.95 -6.46
N GLY A 54 -1.18 -21.10 -7.41
CA GLY A 54 -2.42 -20.29 -7.47
C GLY A 54 -2.50 -19.30 -8.63
N ILE A 55 -2.18 -19.72 -9.86
CA ILE A 55 -2.34 -18.86 -11.06
C ILE A 55 -3.81 -18.46 -11.25
N GLU A 56 -4.74 -19.39 -11.03
CA GLU A 56 -6.19 -19.14 -11.10
C GLU A 56 -6.62 -18.16 -10.00
N GLU A 57 -6.15 -18.33 -8.75
CA GLU A 57 -6.44 -17.41 -7.66
C GLU A 57 -5.91 -15.97 -7.92
N VAL A 58 -4.78 -15.84 -8.61
CA VAL A 58 -4.23 -14.52 -8.98
C VAL A 58 -5.11 -13.84 -10.04
N ASP A 59 -5.67 -14.58 -11.01
CA ASP A 59 -6.58 -13.99 -12.01
C ASP A 59 -7.88 -13.53 -11.36
N ASP A 60 -8.43 -14.31 -10.43
CA ASP A 60 -9.60 -13.92 -9.65
C ASP A 60 -9.35 -12.64 -8.84
N LEU A 61 -8.17 -12.50 -8.23
CA LEU A 61 -7.75 -11.28 -7.55
C LEU A 61 -7.65 -10.08 -8.51
N CYS A 62 -7.20 -10.29 -9.74
CA CYS A 62 -7.15 -9.24 -10.76
C CYS A 62 -8.56 -8.80 -11.19
N VAL A 63 -9.48 -9.74 -11.35
CA VAL A 63 -10.89 -9.45 -11.68
C VAL A 63 -11.55 -8.66 -10.55
N GLN A 64 -11.38 -9.12 -9.30
CA GLN A 64 -11.92 -8.41 -8.12
C GLN A 64 -11.35 -6.99 -8.02
N ALA A 65 -10.03 -6.84 -8.14
CA ALA A 65 -9.37 -5.53 -8.10
C ALA A 65 -9.85 -4.59 -9.21
N ALA A 66 -10.12 -5.11 -10.41
CA ALA A 66 -10.67 -4.34 -11.52
C ALA A 66 -12.10 -3.86 -11.22
N ASN A 67 -12.95 -4.71 -10.62
CA ASN A 67 -14.30 -4.35 -10.20
C ASN A 67 -14.31 -3.27 -9.12
N ASP A 68 -13.47 -3.43 -8.08
CA ASP A 68 -13.35 -2.47 -6.97
C ASP A 68 -12.82 -1.12 -7.48
N ALA A 69 -11.81 -1.15 -8.36
CA ALA A 69 -11.25 0.04 -8.98
C ALA A 69 -12.27 0.73 -9.90
N LEU A 70 -13.05 0.00 -10.69
CA LEU A 70 -14.11 0.55 -11.50
C LEU A 70 -15.13 1.32 -10.65
N THR A 71 -15.59 0.71 -9.57
CA THR A 71 -16.52 1.33 -8.63
C THR A 71 -15.94 2.62 -8.04
N ALA A 72 -14.66 2.58 -7.62
CA ALA A 72 -13.98 3.74 -7.05
C ALA A 72 -13.75 4.86 -8.08
N VAL A 73 -13.42 4.52 -9.34
CA VAL A 73 -13.27 5.49 -10.44
C VAL A 73 -14.60 6.18 -10.73
N LEU A 74 -15.69 5.42 -10.84
CA LEU A 74 -17.02 5.98 -11.09
C LEU A 74 -17.47 6.90 -9.96
N ALA A 75 -17.26 6.49 -8.71
CA ALA A 75 -17.58 7.30 -7.52
C ALA A 75 -16.77 8.61 -7.44
N LYS A 76 -15.56 8.63 -8.00
CA LYS A 76 -14.65 9.80 -7.98
C LYS A 76 -14.55 10.53 -9.30
N LEU A 77 -15.38 10.18 -10.27
CA LEU A 77 -15.31 10.73 -11.63
C LEU A 77 -15.43 12.27 -11.67
N ASP A 78 -16.28 12.85 -10.81
CA ASP A 78 -16.44 14.31 -10.70
C ASP A 78 -15.19 15.02 -10.13
N GLY A 79 -14.32 14.28 -9.43
CA GLY A 79 -13.05 14.77 -8.92
C GLY A 79 -11.90 14.71 -9.91
N PHE A 80 -12.10 14.19 -11.12
CA PHE A 80 -11.07 14.16 -12.15
C PHE A 80 -10.74 15.57 -12.65
N ARG A 81 -9.50 16.02 -12.46
CA ARG A 81 -9.06 17.39 -12.73
C ARG A 81 -8.28 17.56 -14.05
N GLY A 82 -8.04 16.48 -14.82
CA GLY A 82 -7.29 16.55 -16.09
C GLY A 82 -5.77 16.84 -15.93
N THR A 83 -5.20 16.73 -14.74
CA THR A 83 -3.74 16.89 -14.52
C THR A 83 -2.91 15.74 -15.11
N ALA A 84 -3.56 14.67 -15.52
CA ALA A 84 -3.01 13.54 -16.25
C ALA A 84 -4.09 12.98 -17.18
N ARG A 85 -3.72 12.12 -18.13
CA ARG A 85 -4.70 11.41 -18.95
C ARG A 85 -5.66 10.60 -18.09
N PHE A 86 -6.91 10.53 -18.50
CA PHE A 86 -7.95 9.79 -17.77
C PHE A 86 -7.55 8.34 -17.50
N THR A 87 -7.00 7.65 -18.49
CA THR A 87 -6.53 6.27 -18.36
C THR A 87 -5.41 6.13 -17.32
N THR A 88 -4.48 7.08 -17.27
CA THR A 88 -3.41 7.11 -16.25
C THR A 88 -3.97 7.34 -14.85
N TRP A 89 -4.94 8.25 -14.72
CA TRP A 89 -5.60 8.51 -13.44
C TRP A 89 -6.40 7.30 -12.96
N ALA A 90 -7.20 6.69 -13.83
CA ALA A 90 -7.99 5.49 -13.52
C ALA A 90 -7.09 4.27 -13.18
N SER A 91 -5.97 4.10 -13.88
CA SER A 91 -5.04 2.99 -13.62
C SER A 91 -4.44 3.03 -12.21
N LYS A 92 -4.30 4.20 -11.57
CA LYS A 92 -3.79 4.29 -10.19
C LYS A 92 -4.68 3.54 -9.20
N PHE A 93 -6.00 3.56 -9.40
CA PHE A 93 -6.94 2.84 -8.54
C PHE A 93 -6.70 1.34 -8.59
N VAL A 94 -6.66 0.77 -9.78
CA VAL A 94 -6.48 -0.68 -9.92
C VAL A 94 -5.09 -1.15 -9.51
N ILE A 95 -4.04 -0.36 -9.73
CA ILE A 95 -2.68 -0.68 -9.26
C ILE A 95 -2.63 -0.77 -7.73
N LEU A 96 -3.32 0.13 -7.01
CA LEU A 96 -3.42 0.10 -5.55
C LEU A 96 -4.20 -1.12 -5.08
N GLU A 97 -5.35 -1.40 -5.71
CA GLU A 97 -6.21 -2.54 -5.34
C GLU A 97 -5.52 -3.88 -5.57
N VAL A 98 -4.95 -4.10 -6.77
CA VAL A 98 -4.27 -5.35 -7.08
C VAL A 98 -3.02 -5.55 -6.22
N SER A 99 -2.25 -4.47 -5.96
CA SER A 99 -1.08 -4.54 -5.08
C SER A 99 -1.45 -4.94 -3.66
N SER A 100 -2.55 -4.38 -3.14
CA SER A 100 -3.09 -4.74 -1.82
C SER A 100 -3.63 -6.18 -1.80
N ALA A 101 -4.34 -6.61 -2.85
CA ALA A 101 -4.89 -7.95 -2.94
C ALA A 101 -3.79 -9.02 -3.01
N LEU A 102 -2.76 -8.81 -3.85
CA LEU A 102 -1.62 -9.71 -3.96
C LEU A 102 -0.81 -9.81 -2.66
N ARG A 103 -0.60 -8.67 -1.98
CA ARG A 103 0.08 -8.64 -0.69
C ARG A 103 -0.71 -9.40 0.37
N ARG A 104 -2.03 -9.19 0.49
CA ARG A 104 -2.90 -9.97 1.39
C ARG A 104 -2.84 -11.46 1.09
N HIS A 105 -2.89 -11.83 -0.19
CA HIS A 105 -2.79 -13.23 -0.62
C HIS A 105 -1.45 -13.86 -0.21
N ALA A 106 -0.33 -13.17 -0.48
CA ALA A 106 1.00 -13.64 -0.10
C ALA A 106 1.14 -13.85 1.42
N TRP A 107 0.50 -13.01 2.22
CA TRP A 107 0.55 -13.08 3.68
C TRP A 107 -0.42 -14.07 4.31
N ARG A 108 -1.47 -14.52 3.61
CA ARG A 108 -2.45 -15.50 4.18
C ARG A 108 -1.80 -16.80 4.64
N HIS A 109 -0.74 -17.23 3.98
CA HIS A 109 -0.07 -18.50 4.22
C HIS A 109 1.26 -18.36 4.97
N ARG A 110 1.68 -17.14 5.33
CA ARG A 110 2.90 -16.89 6.09
C ARG A 110 2.57 -16.73 7.58
N LYS A 111 3.39 -17.32 8.45
CA LYS A 111 3.31 -17.03 9.89
C LYS A 111 3.83 -15.63 10.16
N VAL A 112 3.19 -14.91 11.08
CA VAL A 112 3.68 -13.65 11.65
C VAL A 112 4.23 -14.01 13.02
N GLU A 113 5.52 -14.00 13.16
CA GLU A 113 6.23 -14.28 14.40
C GLU A 113 7.12 -13.09 14.75
N LEU A 114 7.35 -12.87 16.06
CA LEU A 114 8.36 -11.93 16.49
C LEU A 114 9.74 -12.53 16.13
N ASP A 115 10.40 -11.90 15.17
CA ASP A 115 11.72 -12.32 14.71
C ASP A 115 12.68 -11.12 14.81
N ASP A 116 13.63 -11.20 15.74
CA ASP A 116 14.63 -10.16 15.91
C ASP A 116 15.59 -10.07 14.70
N SER A 117 15.68 -11.12 13.88
CA SER A 117 16.47 -11.09 12.63
C SER A 117 15.93 -10.13 11.58
N VAL A 118 14.72 -9.61 11.78
CA VAL A 118 14.13 -8.57 10.89
C VAL A 118 15.00 -7.31 10.86
N TRP A 119 15.73 -7.01 11.95
CA TRP A 119 16.65 -5.88 12.04
C TRP A 119 17.89 -6.03 11.15
N ASP A 120 18.30 -7.28 10.88
CA ASP A 120 19.48 -7.59 10.07
C ASP A 120 19.17 -7.53 8.57
N ARG A 121 17.87 -7.48 8.20
CA ARG A 121 17.38 -7.39 6.81
C ARG A 121 17.19 -5.97 6.31
N LEU A 122 17.42 -4.96 7.16
CA LEU A 122 17.35 -3.57 6.71
C LEU A 122 18.42 -3.34 5.64
N PRO A 123 18.06 -2.75 4.47
CA PRO A 123 19.00 -2.56 3.38
C PRO A 123 20.14 -1.66 3.84
N ASP A 124 21.35 -2.18 3.79
CA ASP A 124 22.56 -1.38 3.92
C ASP A 124 22.77 -0.62 2.60
N THR A 125 21.98 0.44 2.40
CA THR A 125 22.25 1.41 1.35
C THR A 125 23.55 2.07 1.74
N ALA A 126 24.65 1.72 1.06
CA ALA A 126 26.02 2.12 1.35
C ALA A 126 26.22 3.66 1.35
N PRO A 127 25.87 4.37 2.44
CA PRO A 127 26.13 5.80 2.56
C PRO A 127 27.62 6.04 2.89
N PRO A 128 28.11 7.29 2.81
CA PRO A 128 29.44 7.66 3.26
C PRO A 128 29.74 7.16 4.68
N ALA A 129 31.00 6.88 4.99
CA ALA A 129 31.42 6.23 6.26
C ALA A 129 30.87 6.90 7.51
N LEU A 130 30.84 8.23 7.56
CA LEU A 130 30.28 9.00 8.68
C LEU A 130 28.76 8.75 8.83
N GLN A 131 28.05 8.71 7.73
CA GLN A 131 26.59 8.46 7.73
C GLN A 131 26.25 7.02 8.10
N ARG A 132 27.17 6.06 7.81
CA ARG A 132 27.04 4.67 8.29
C ARG A 132 27.13 4.56 9.81
N LEU A 133 28.07 5.29 10.42
CA LEU A 133 28.20 5.33 11.89
C LEU A 133 26.97 5.95 12.55
N GLN A 134 26.49 7.08 12.03
CA GLN A 134 25.27 7.73 12.54
C GLN A 134 24.03 6.85 12.36
N ASN A 135 23.89 6.18 11.23
CA ASN A 135 22.78 5.25 10.97
C ASN A 135 22.87 4.02 11.90
N ALA A 136 24.06 3.48 12.15
CA ALA A 136 24.24 2.34 13.04
C ALA A 136 23.88 2.69 14.50
N GLU A 137 24.29 3.88 14.97
CA GLU A 137 23.94 4.38 16.30
C GLU A 137 22.44 4.61 16.42
N LEU A 138 21.82 5.27 15.44
CA LEU A 138 20.37 5.48 15.38
C LEU A 138 19.59 4.17 15.41
N LEU A 139 20.01 3.18 14.61
CA LEU A 139 19.41 1.84 14.57
C LEU A 139 19.55 1.12 15.91
N ALA A 140 20.70 1.23 16.58
CA ALA A 140 20.92 0.64 17.88
C ALA A 140 19.99 1.25 18.95
N ILE A 141 19.83 2.57 18.95
CA ILE A 141 18.90 3.29 19.83
C ILE A 141 17.45 2.87 19.53
N LEU A 142 17.06 2.85 18.26
CA LEU A 142 15.72 2.45 17.84
C LEU A 142 15.42 1.00 18.26
N ARG A 143 16.35 0.06 18.02
CA ARG A 143 16.22 -1.34 18.43
C ARG A 143 16.03 -1.46 19.95
N ARG A 144 16.83 -0.76 20.74
CA ARG A 144 16.69 -0.71 22.20
C ARG A 144 15.32 -0.16 22.60
N ALA A 145 14.90 0.95 22.01
CA ALA A 145 13.61 1.58 22.30
C ALA A 145 12.43 0.64 21.97
N VAL A 146 12.50 -0.10 20.87
CA VAL A 146 11.48 -1.11 20.52
C VAL A 146 11.39 -2.20 21.59
N HIS A 147 12.51 -2.66 22.13
CA HIS A 147 12.52 -3.69 23.19
C HIS A 147 12.08 -3.17 24.55
N GLU A 148 12.51 -1.96 24.94
CA GLU A 148 12.30 -1.43 26.30
C GLU A 148 10.99 -0.65 26.45
N GLN A 149 10.56 0.09 25.41
CA GLN A 149 9.40 0.99 25.49
C GLN A 149 8.10 0.40 24.97
N LEU A 150 8.17 -0.59 24.09
CA LEU A 150 6.99 -1.20 23.51
C LEU A 150 6.57 -2.45 24.29
N THR A 151 5.26 -2.59 24.52
CA THR A 151 4.72 -3.89 24.95
C THR A 151 4.95 -4.94 23.87
N GLU A 152 4.95 -6.22 24.23
CA GLU A 152 5.12 -7.33 23.28
C GLU A 152 4.13 -7.21 22.10
N ARG A 153 2.87 -6.90 22.39
CA ARG A 153 1.84 -6.72 21.36
C ARG A 153 2.09 -5.49 20.47
N GLN A 154 2.58 -4.37 21.04
CA GLN A 154 2.94 -3.18 20.27
C GLN A 154 4.15 -3.45 19.38
N ARG A 155 5.13 -4.19 19.88
CA ARG A 155 6.34 -4.59 19.16
C ARG A 155 6.00 -5.48 17.99
N LEU A 156 5.19 -6.52 18.21
CA LEU A 156 4.70 -7.39 17.14
C LEU A 156 4.00 -6.59 16.04
N VAL A 157 3.05 -5.74 16.42
CA VAL A 157 2.32 -4.91 15.45
C VAL A 157 3.26 -3.96 14.69
N PHE A 158 4.18 -3.32 15.40
CA PHE A 158 5.13 -2.38 14.79
C PHE A 158 6.07 -3.09 13.80
N GLN A 159 6.71 -4.18 14.20
CA GLN A 159 7.61 -4.95 13.34
C GLN A 159 6.88 -5.53 12.13
N SER A 160 5.74 -6.19 12.34
CA SER A 160 4.96 -6.79 11.26
C SER A 160 4.54 -5.76 10.20
N VAL A 161 4.08 -4.59 10.61
CA VAL A 161 3.59 -3.59 9.64
C VAL A 161 4.73 -2.77 9.03
N THR A 162 5.75 -2.40 9.81
CA THR A 162 6.78 -1.45 9.36
C THR A 162 7.95 -2.15 8.66
N MET A 163 8.33 -3.34 9.11
CA MET A 163 9.51 -4.05 8.60
C MET A 163 9.15 -5.18 7.65
N GLU A 164 8.06 -5.89 7.94
CA GLU A 164 7.63 -7.03 7.13
C GLU A 164 6.54 -6.68 6.11
N ASP A 165 6.00 -5.45 6.16
CA ASP A 165 4.93 -4.97 5.27
C ASP A 165 3.66 -5.84 5.32
N VAL A 166 3.34 -6.40 6.51
CA VAL A 166 2.12 -7.18 6.73
C VAL A 166 0.90 -6.28 6.59
N PRO A 167 -0.09 -6.63 5.76
CA PRO A 167 -1.32 -5.86 5.65
C PRO A 167 -2.06 -5.80 6.98
N ILE A 168 -2.57 -4.60 7.32
CA ILE A 168 -3.24 -4.35 8.61
C ILE A 168 -4.48 -5.23 8.83
N ASP A 169 -5.22 -5.53 7.77
CA ASP A 169 -6.37 -6.42 7.82
C ASP A 169 -5.97 -7.87 8.12
N VAL A 170 -4.91 -8.37 7.50
CA VAL A 170 -4.35 -9.71 7.80
C VAL A 170 -3.86 -9.78 9.25
N LEU A 171 -3.18 -8.73 9.70
CA LEU A 171 -2.67 -8.67 11.07
C LEU A 171 -3.82 -8.58 12.10
N ALA A 172 -4.85 -7.80 11.80
CA ALA A 172 -6.05 -7.68 12.64
C ALA A 172 -6.76 -9.03 12.80
N GLU A 173 -6.97 -9.76 11.69
CA GLU A 173 -7.57 -11.10 11.69
C GLU A 173 -6.75 -12.07 12.54
N ARG A 174 -5.43 -12.13 12.35
CA ARG A 174 -4.53 -13.04 13.08
C ARG A 174 -4.44 -12.77 14.57
N LEU A 175 -4.52 -11.50 14.95
CA LEU A 175 -4.46 -11.09 16.35
C LEU A 175 -5.85 -11.07 17.05
N GLY A 176 -6.91 -11.49 16.34
CA GLY A 176 -8.28 -11.41 16.85
C GLY A 176 -8.65 -9.98 17.25
N SER A 177 -8.27 -8.99 16.44
CA SER A 177 -8.38 -7.57 16.74
C SER A 177 -9.10 -6.82 15.61
N THR A 178 -9.34 -5.52 15.79
CA THR A 178 -9.92 -4.68 14.74
C THR A 178 -8.82 -3.85 14.05
N ARG A 179 -9.06 -3.45 12.80
CA ARG A 179 -8.16 -2.53 12.07
C ARG A 179 -7.90 -1.25 12.86
N GLY A 180 -8.95 -0.68 13.49
CA GLY A 180 -8.83 0.52 14.32
C GLY A 180 -7.91 0.32 15.52
N ALA A 181 -7.97 -0.85 16.19
CA ALA A 181 -7.08 -1.18 17.29
C ALA A 181 -5.62 -1.34 16.83
N ILE A 182 -5.37 -1.93 15.64
CA ILE A 182 -4.03 -2.01 15.07
C ILE A 182 -3.49 -0.61 14.76
N TYR A 183 -4.29 0.27 14.13
CA TYR A 183 -3.89 1.65 13.88
C TYR A 183 -3.54 2.40 15.16
N LYS A 184 -4.36 2.23 16.23
CA LYS A 184 -4.08 2.84 17.53
C LYS A 184 -2.77 2.33 18.12
N MET A 185 -2.54 1.00 18.11
CA MET A 185 -1.29 0.41 18.60
C MET A 185 -0.06 0.94 17.84
N LEU A 186 -0.15 1.08 16.52
CA LEU A 186 0.91 1.67 15.69
C LEU A 186 1.16 3.15 16.04
N HIS A 187 0.09 3.92 16.22
CA HIS A 187 0.19 5.33 16.60
C HIS A 187 0.89 5.47 17.96
N ASP A 188 0.45 4.70 18.95
CA ASP A 188 1.01 4.73 20.30
C ASP A 188 2.49 4.26 20.29
N ALA A 189 2.80 3.20 19.54
CA ALA A 189 4.17 2.71 19.38
C ALA A 189 5.08 3.78 18.76
N ARG A 190 4.67 4.38 17.65
CA ARG A 190 5.42 5.47 17.00
C ARG A 190 5.64 6.65 17.93
N GLY A 191 4.64 7.02 18.73
CA GLY A 191 4.74 8.10 19.73
C GLY A 191 5.79 7.81 20.81
N LYS A 192 5.86 6.55 21.27
CA LYS A 192 6.87 6.12 22.25
C LYS A 192 8.29 6.13 21.67
N LEU A 193 8.44 5.57 20.46
CA LEU A 193 9.74 5.52 19.76
C LEU A 193 10.26 6.91 19.42
N ARG A 194 9.39 7.82 19.00
CA ARG A 194 9.74 9.21 18.70
C ARG A 194 10.27 9.93 19.95
N ARG A 195 9.62 9.74 21.11
CA ARG A 195 10.11 10.27 22.39
C ARG A 195 11.47 9.69 22.77
N ALA A 196 11.65 8.39 22.66
CA ALA A 196 12.93 7.76 22.96
C ALA A 196 14.08 8.24 22.07
N LEU A 197 13.80 8.53 20.80
CA LEU A 197 14.77 9.12 19.87
C LEU A 197 15.08 10.59 20.23
N ALA A 198 14.07 11.38 20.59
CA ALA A 198 14.26 12.75 21.03
C ALA A 198 15.09 12.82 22.32
N ASP A 199 14.81 11.95 23.30
CA ASP A 199 15.58 11.82 24.55
C ASP A 199 17.06 11.43 24.30
N ALA A 200 17.33 10.74 23.20
CA ALA A 200 18.68 10.40 22.75
C ALA A 200 19.35 11.49 21.86
N GLY A 201 18.71 12.66 21.72
CA GLY A 201 19.24 13.79 20.96
C GLY A 201 18.97 13.78 19.45
N TYR A 202 18.13 12.84 18.98
CA TYR A 202 17.68 12.81 17.59
C TYR A 202 16.37 13.58 17.45
N GLU A 203 16.45 14.89 17.25
CA GLU A 203 15.28 15.70 16.93
C GLU A 203 14.77 15.40 15.51
N GLU A 204 13.45 15.36 15.36
CA GLU A 204 12.75 14.98 14.15
C GLU A 204 12.93 16.04 13.05
N ASN A 205 13.76 15.74 12.07
CA ASN A 205 13.77 16.44 10.78
C ASN A 205 13.01 15.58 9.76
N VAL A 206 11.72 15.28 10.06
CA VAL A 206 10.82 14.59 9.14
C VAL A 206 9.69 15.55 8.78
N ALA A 207 9.93 16.30 7.72
CA ALA A 207 8.87 16.99 6.99
C ALA A 207 8.14 16.01 6.07
#